data_4a58fa6d19c084353dafbdbf4da471f8
#
_entry.id   4a58fa6d19c084353dafbdbf4da471f8
#
_cell.length_a   1.000
_cell.length_b   1.000
_cell.length_c   1.000
_cell.angle_alpha   90.00
_cell.angle_beta   90.00
_cell.angle_gamma   90.00
#
_symmetry.space_group_name_H-M   'P 1'
#
loop_
_entity.id
_entity.type
_entity.pdbx_description
1 polymer ?
#
loop_
_entity_poly.entity_id
_entity_poly.type
_entity_poly.pdbx_seq_one_letter_code
_entity_poly.pdbx_strand_id
1 'polypeptide(L)'
;MITTTTEPLALAPATPSGRAWRRFRANRIGVAALVLVILLALVALVFFVLDRLGIPFPMDPDMTNLERKLLPPNSINWLGTDNLGRDVLSRLLNGAYISLTVGFIAVFVSLSIGVTVGAIAGYFGKWVDNLIMRVVDAIMCFPTFFLILTAVALLGPSIINIIVVIGLVSWTGTARLVRAEFLTLREAPYVQAARALGQRGPKIIFRHLLPNAAAPILVTAVLGVPEAILAEAGLSFLGFGVQPPQATWGNIIADGKTYILDAWWLILFPGLAILVAALSFYLTGDALRQAVETRSERQ
;
A
#
# COMPACT_ATOMS: atom_id res chain seq x y z
N MET A 1 -52.09 32.00 26.70
CA MET A 1 -50.62 32.16 26.54
C MET A 1 -50.08 30.86 25.93
N ILE A 2 -49.94 30.81 24.62
CA ILE A 2 -49.50 29.59 23.87
C ILE A 2 -47.99 29.73 23.75
N THR A 3 -47.23 28.97 24.52
CA THR A 3 -45.77 28.85 24.38
C THR A 3 -45.45 27.93 23.20
N THR A 4 -45.13 28.49 22.06
CA THR A 4 -44.55 27.77 20.90
C THR A 4 -43.10 27.42 21.25
N THR A 5 -42.90 26.17 21.67
CA THR A 5 -41.57 25.57 21.73
C THR A 5 -41.10 25.32 20.28
N THR A 6 -40.20 26.16 19.79
CA THR A 6 -39.46 25.92 18.56
C THR A 6 -38.52 24.74 18.81
N GLU A 7 -38.90 23.53 18.32
CA GLU A 7 -37.96 22.44 18.21
C GLU A 7 -36.76 22.88 17.33
N PRO A 8 -35.52 22.66 17.78
CA PRO A 8 -34.37 22.98 16.96
C PRO A 8 -34.41 22.07 15.72
N LEU A 9 -34.32 22.69 14.52
CA LEU A 9 -34.21 21.99 13.24
C LEU A 9 -33.17 20.87 13.37
N ALA A 10 -33.64 19.64 13.34
CA ALA A 10 -32.78 18.47 13.30
C ALA A 10 -31.88 18.58 12.05
N LEU A 11 -30.59 18.83 12.25
CA LEU A 11 -29.60 18.81 11.19
C LEU A 11 -29.76 17.51 10.40
N ALA A 12 -29.93 17.62 9.09
CA ALA A 12 -30.11 16.48 8.20
C ALA A 12 -29.07 15.38 8.52
N PRO A 13 -29.49 14.11 8.60
CA PRO A 13 -28.61 13.03 9.01
C PRO A 13 -27.39 12.96 8.07
N ALA A 14 -26.21 13.24 8.61
CA ALA A 14 -24.97 13.21 7.85
C ALA A 14 -24.82 11.85 7.15
N THR A 15 -24.49 11.87 5.86
CA THR A 15 -24.26 10.65 5.08
C THR A 15 -23.25 9.72 5.77
N PRO A 16 -23.33 8.40 5.62
CA PRO A 16 -22.41 7.45 6.26
C PRO A 16 -20.93 7.77 6.02
N SER A 17 -20.60 8.22 4.81
CA SER A 17 -19.24 8.68 4.45
C SER A 17 -18.84 9.96 5.18
N GLY A 18 -19.75 10.92 5.35
CA GLY A 18 -19.48 12.16 6.08
C GLY A 18 -19.24 11.93 7.58
N ARG A 19 -19.88 10.90 8.17
CA ARG A 19 -19.62 10.52 9.58
C ARG A 19 -18.27 9.86 9.74
N ALA A 20 -17.90 8.92 8.84
CA ALA A 20 -16.58 8.30 8.85
C ALA A 20 -15.47 9.34 8.68
N TRP A 21 -15.63 10.27 7.74
CA TRP A 21 -14.66 11.35 7.52
C TRP A 21 -14.49 12.26 8.74
N ARG A 22 -15.59 12.65 9.43
CA ARG A 22 -15.49 13.44 10.67
C ARG A 22 -14.73 12.70 11.76
N ARG A 23 -14.96 11.39 11.93
CA ARG A 23 -14.25 10.56 12.92
C ARG A 23 -12.78 10.43 12.59
N PHE A 24 -12.45 10.18 11.32
CA PHE A 24 -11.06 10.15 10.86
C PHE A 24 -10.35 11.47 11.19
N ARG A 25 -10.96 12.62 10.87
CA ARG A 25 -10.40 13.95 11.18
C ARG A 25 -10.28 14.25 12.67
N ALA A 26 -11.05 13.61 13.52
CA ALA A 26 -10.93 13.71 14.97
C ALA A 26 -9.71 12.93 15.51
N ASN A 27 -9.22 11.94 14.79
CA ASN A 27 -8.00 11.20 15.14
C ASN A 27 -6.77 11.99 14.67
N ARG A 28 -6.16 12.76 15.58
CA ARG A 28 -4.99 13.62 15.29
C ARG A 28 -3.79 12.81 14.75
N ILE A 29 -3.57 11.60 15.28
CA ILE A 29 -2.47 10.73 14.86
C ILE A 29 -2.71 10.26 13.42
N GLY A 30 -3.92 9.81 13.10
CA GLY A 30 -4.29 9.40 11.75
C GLY A 30 -4.18 10.53 10.73
N VAL A 31 -4.58 11.76 11.10
CA VAL A 31 -4.43 12.94 10.24
C VAL A 31 -2.95 13.29 10.03
N ALA A 32 -2.13 13.29 11.09
CA ALA A 32 -0.69 13.54 10.96
C ALA A 32 -0.01 12.48 10.08
N ALA A 33 -0.37 11.22 10.25
CA ALA A 33 0.13 10.11 9.43
C ALA A 33 -0.28 10.27 7.96
N LEU A 34 -1.53 10.63 7.66
CA LEU A 34 -1.99 10.90 6.30
C LEU A 34 -1.22 12.07 5.66
N VAL A 35 -0.99 13.15 6.41
CA VAL A 35 -0.17 14.28 5.92
C VAL A 35 1.22 13.81 5.57
N LEU A 36 1.83 12.94 6.38
CA LEU A 36 3.15 12.38 6.10
C LEU A 36 3.15 11.47 4.87
N VAL A 37 2.11 10.64 4.67
CA VAL A 37 1.92 9.85 3.44
C VAL A 37 1.82 10.77 2.22
N ILE A 38 1.07 11.85 2.30
CA ILE A 38 0.93 12.83 1.22
C ILE A 38 2.28 13.51 0.94
N LEU A 39 3.04 13.88 1.96
CA LEU A 39 4.37 14.46 1.80
C LEU A 39 5.34 13.48 1.12
N LEU A 40 5.35 12.21 1.52
CA LEU A 40 6.15 11.17 0.87
C LEU A 40 5.76 10.99 -0.60
N ALA A 41 4.45 10.97 -0.90
CA ALA A 41 3.97 10.89 -2.27
C ALA A 41 4.34 12.12 -3.11
N LEU A 42 4.30 13.32 -2.51
CA LEU A 42 4.74 14.56 -3.17
C LEU A 42 6.25 14.55 -3.44
N VAL A 43 7.06 14.11 -2.47
CA VAL A 43 8.51 13.92 -2.68
C VAL A 43 8.75 12.96 -3.84
N ALA A 44 8.11 11.79 -3.82
CA ALA A 44 8.23 10.81 -4.90
C ALA A 44 7.82 11.39 -6.27
N LEU A 45 6.72 12.14 -6.31
CA LEU A 45 6.24 12.79 -7.55
C LEU A 45 7.23 13.84 -8.05
N VAL A 46 7.75 14.69 -7.17
CA VAL A 46 8.76 15.71 -7.53
C VAL A 46 9.99 15.04 -8.12
N PHE A 47 10.52 14.00 -7.47
CA PHE A 47 11.71 13.30 -7.96
C PHE A 47 11.43 12.50 -9.23
N PHE A 48 10.25 11.95 -9.42
CA PHE A 48 9.83 11.39 -10.70
C PHE A 48 9.86 12.43 -11.84
N VAL A 49 9.34 13.63 -11.58
CA VAL A 49 9.30 14.72 -12.59
C VAL A 49 10.72 15.22 -12.88
N LEU A 50 11.56 15.42 -11.84
CA LEU A 50 12.96 15.86 -12.00
C LEU A 50 13.78 14.85 -12.80
N ASP A 51 13.61 13.55 -12.53
CA ASP A 51 14.25 12.46 -13.27
C ASP A 51 13.86 12.49 -14.75
N ARG A 52 12.55 12.66 -15.04
CA ARG A 52 12.04 12.75 -16.41
C ARG A 52 12.51 13.99 -17.18
N LEU A 53 12.75 15.07 -16.47
CA LEU A 53 13.29 16.32 -17.05
C LEU A 53 14.83 16.30 -17.15
N GLY A 54 15.51 15.26 -16.64
CA GLY A 54 16.96 15.17 -16.61
C GLY A 54 17.60 16.24 -15.70
N ILE A 55 16.88 16.69 -14.66
CA ILE A 55 17.36 17.69 -13.69
C ILE A 55 17.88 16.96 -12.46
N PRO A 56 19.19 16.86 -12.26
CA PRO A 56 19.75 16.22 -11.07
C PRO A 56 19.54 17.12 -9.84
N PHE A 57 18.96 16.58 -8.76
CA PHE A 57 18.79 17.30 -7.50
C PHE A 57 18.79 16.32 -6.29
N PRO A 58 19.51 16.64 -5.21
CA PRO A 58 20.55 17.67 -5.08
C PRO A 58 21.78 17.42 -5.94
N MET A 59 22.03 16.15 -6.32
CA MET A 59 23.07 15.69 -7.25
C MET A 59 22.51 14.59 -8.14
N ASP A 60 23.26 14.22 -9.19
CA ASP A 60 22.92 13.04 -10.00
C ASP A 60 23.05 11.77 -9.13
N PRO A 61 21.96 11.00 -8.93
CA PRO A 61 21.95 9.81 -8.07
C PRO A 61 22.84 8.67 -8.60
N ASP A 62 23.18 8.69 -9.89
CA ASP A 62 23.95 7.65 -10.56
C ASP A 62 25.40 8.05 -10.85
N MET A 63 25.76 9.33 -10.59
CA MET A 63 27.11 9.83 -10.78
C MET A 63 28.10 9.16 -9.82
N THR A 64 28.97 8.33 -10.37
CA THR A 64 30.01 7.61 -9.60
C THR A 64 31.27 8.46 -9.44
N ASN A 65 31.83 8.46 -8.22
CA ASN A 65 33.13 9.11 -7.95
C ASN A 65 33.93 8.29 -6.91
N LEU A 66 34.81 7.43 -7.39
CA LEU A 66 35.55 6.50 -6.53
C LEU A 66 36.47 7.20 -5.52
N GLU A 67 36.88 8.45 -5.76
CA GLU A 67 37.66 9.25 -4.80
C GLU A 67 36.83 9.61 -3.56
N ARG A 68 35.49 9.63 -3.71
CA ARG A 68 34.55 9.93 -2.64
C ARG A 68 33.84 8.68 -2.06
N LYS A 69 34.45 7.52 -2.26
CA LYS A 69 33.87 6.24 -1.78
C LYS A 69 33.77 6.23 -0.26
N LEU A 70 32.59 5.86 0.26
CA LEU A 70 32.29 5.67 1.68
C LEU A 70 32.65 6.88 2.58
N LEU A 71 32.49 8.09 2.06
CA LEU A 71 32.66 9.30 2.87
C LEU A 71 31.49 9.44 3.85
N PRO A 72 31.77 9.73 5.13
CA PRO A 72 30.71 10.00 6.09
C PRO A 72 29.94 11.28 5.74
N PRO A 73 28.74 11.48 6.34
CA PRO A 73 27.97 12.70 6.19
C PRO A 73 28.83 13.96 6.39
N ASN A 74 28.78 14.89 5.43
CA ASN A 74 29.54 16.11 5.41
C ASN A 74 28.77 17.26 4.74
N SER A 75 29.36 18.46 4.64
CA SER A 75 28.71 19.66 4.08
C SER A 75 28.32 19.56 2.60
N ILE A 76 28.96 18.68 1.83
CA ILE A 76 28.64 18.43 0.40
C ILE A 76 27.69 17.27 0.26
N ASN A 77 28.00 16.14 0.88
CA ASN A 77 27.20 14.93 0.88
C ASN A 77 26.52 14.78 2.24
N TRP A 78 25.32 15.35 2.40
CA TRP A 78 24.63 15.48 3.70
C TRP A 78 24.37 14.15 4.39
N LEU A 79 24.10 13.09 3.61
CA LEU A 79 23.90 11.75 4.14
C LEU A 79 25.08 10.80 3.82
N GLY A 80 26.23 11.38 3.40
CA GLY A 80 27.43 10.62 3.02
C GLY A 80 27.34 10.06 1.61
N THR A 81 28.31 9.19 1.28
CA THR A 81 28.42 8.53 -0.03
C THR A 81 28.41 7.01 0.10
N ASP A 82 28.07 6.33 -0.99
CA ASP A 82 28.05 4.87 -1.05
C ASP A 82 29.38 4.26 -1.49
N ASN A 83 29.40 2.96 -1.74
CA ASN A 83 30.56 2.19 -2.17
C ASN A 83 31.10 2.55 -3.56
N LEU A 84 30.34 3.31 -4.36
CA LEU A 84 30.76 3.85 -5.65
C LEU A 84 30.97 5.38 -5.60
N GLY A 85 30.89 5.98 -4.42
CA GLY A 85 31.01 7.42 -4.20
C GLY A 85 29.81 8.24 -4.66
N ARG A 86 28.62 7.59 -4.86
CA ARG A 86 27.36 8.26 -5.22
C ARG A 86 26.75 8.90 -3.97
N ASP A 87 26.07 10.03 -4.15
CA ASP A 87 25.42 10.75 -3.04
C ASP A 87 24.20 10.00 -2.49
N VAL A 88 24.24 9.68 -1.19
CA VAL A 88 23.18 8.89 -0.53
C VAL A 88 21.88 9.65 -0.45
N LEU A 89 21.88 10.97 -0.24
CA LEU A 89 20.65 11.76 -0.19
C LEU A 89 19.94 11.74 -1.54
N SER A 90 20.66 11.98 -2.63
CA SER A 90 20.10 11.94 -4.00
C SER A 90 19.50 10.57 -4.32
N ARG A 91 20.22 9.49 -3.97
CA ARG A 91 19.74 8.12 -4.13
C ARG A 91 18.52 7.80 -3.25
N LEU A 92 18.50 8.30 -2.01
CA LEU A 92 17.38 8.10 -1.08
C LEU A 92 16.09 8.76 -1.58
N LEU A 93 16.20 9.98 -2.09
CA LEU A 93 15.07 10.75 -2.61
C LEU A 93 14.58 10.18 -3.94
N ASN A 94 15.47 9.80 -4.85
CA ASN A 94 15.12 9.11 -6.09
C ASN A 94 14.54 7.72 -5.81
N GLY A 95 15.14 6.99 -4.86
CA GLY A 95 14.63 5.69 -4.41
C GLY A 95 13.24 5.73 -3.81
N ALA A 96 12.82 6.85 -3.21
CA ALA A 96 11.46 7.03 -2.70
C ALA A 96 10.42 6.88 -3.82
N TYR A 97 10.66 7.47 -5.00
CA TYR A 97 9.79 7.33 -6.15
C TYR A 97 9.62 5.85 -6.56
N ILE A 98 10.73 5.12 -6.69
CA ILE A 98 10.69 3.72 -7.15
C ILE A 98 10.05 2.83 -6.08
N SER A 99 10.48 2.92 -4.81
CA SER A 99 9.93 2.10 -3.72
C SER A 99 8.44 2.33 -3.49
N LEU A 100 7.95 3.58 -3.54
CA LEU A 100 6.53 3.88 -3.44
C LEU A 100 5.75 3.41 -4.67
N THR A 101 6.32 3.55 -5.88
CA THR A 101 5.69 3.07 -7.12
C THR A 101 5.49 1.55 -7.07
N VAL A 102 6.51 0.80 -6.64
CA VAL A 102 6.39 -0.66 -6.42
C VAL A 102 5.25 -0.96 -5.45
N GLY A 103 5.22 -0.27 -4.30
CA GLY A 103 4.17 -0.44 -3.30
C GLY A 103 2.76 -0.21 -3.86
N PHE A 104 2.53 0.93 -4.50
CA PHE A 104 1.21 1.29 -5.03
C PHE A 104 0.75 0.39 -6.17
N ILE A 105 1.62 0.10 -7.16
CA ILE A 105 1.22 -0.70 -8.32
C ILE A 105 1.02 -2.17 -7.93
N ALA A 106 1.88 -2.74 -7.07
CA ALA A 106 1.70 -4.10 -6.58
C ALA A 106 0.37 -4.26 -5.81
N VAL A 107 0.04 -3.29 -4.95
CA VAL A 107 -1.25 -3.28 -4.25
C VAL A 107 -2.42 -3.12 -5.22
N PHE A 108 -2.31 -2.25 -6.20
CA PHE A 108 -3.36 -2.10 -7.23
C PHE A 108 -3.62 -3.42 -7.98
N VAL A 109 -2.58 -4.14 -8.38
CA VAL A 109 -2.70 -5.47 -9.02
C VAL A 109 -3.35 -6.46 -8.05
N SER A 110 -2.85 -6.55 -6.82
CA SER A 110 -3.38 -7.42 -5.77
C SER A 110 -4.86 -7.16 -5.48
N LEU A 111 -5.25 -5.89 -5.34
CA LEU A 111 -6.64 -5.49 -5.11
C LEU A 111 -7.53 -5.82 -6.32
N SER A 112 -7.06 -5.55 -7.54
CA SER A 112 -7.84 -5.84 -8.75
C SER A 112 -8.21 -7.30 -8.86
N ILE A 113 -7.26 -8.20 -8.58
CA ILE A 113 -7.48 -9.64 -8.58
C ILE A 113 -8.32 -10.04 -7.36
N GLY A 114 -7.91 -9.64 -6.16
CA GLY A 114 -8.54 -10.05 -4.92
C GLY A 114 -9.99 -9.60 -4.79
N VAL A 115 -10.31 -8.36 -5.19
CA VAL A 115 -11.69 -7.84 -5.21
C VAL A 115 -12.52 -8.61 -6.22
N THR A 116 -12.02 -8.85 -7.42
CA THR A 116 -12.75 -9.59 -8.46
C THR A 116 -13.04 -11.03 -8.03
N VAL A 117 -12.01 -11.75 -7.59
CA VAL A 117 -12.13 -13.15 -7.19
C VAL A 117 -12.99 -13.28 -5.92
N GLY A 118 -12.78 -12.41 -4.93
CA GLY A 118 -13.55 -12.38 -3.69
C GLY A 118 -15.02 -12.03 -3.93
N ALA A 119 -15.31 -11.07 -4.83
CA ALA A 119 -16.67 -10.71 -5.21
C ALA A 119 -17.39 -11.87 -5.90
N ILE A 120 -16.73 -12.59 -6.81
CA ILE A 120 -17.27 -13.77 -7.49
C ILE A 120 -17.59 -14.86 -6.44
N ALA A 121 -16.62 -15.21 -5.59
CA ALA A 121 -16.80 -16.21 -4.56
C ALA A 121 -17.96 -15.87 -3.61
N GLY A 122 -17.97 -14.64 -3.07
CA GLY A 122 -19.00 -14.19 -2.10
C GLY A 122 -20.39 -14.04 -2.70
N TYR A 123 -20.50 -13.58 -3.96
CA TYR A 123 -21.79 -13.40 -4.63
C TYR A 123 -22.43 -14.72 -5.03
N PHE A 124 -21.72 -15.59 -5.75
CA PHE A 124 -22.26 -16.86 -6.23
C PHE A 124 -22.36 -17.90 -5.11
N GLY A 125 -21.40 -17.93 -4.19
CA GLY A 125 -21.39 -18.88 -3.07
C GLY A 125 -21.32 -20.34 -3.51
N LYS A 126 -21.76 -21.26 -2.62
CA LYS A 126 -21.88 -22.70 -2.90
C LYS A 126 -20.60 -23.30 -3.50
N TRP A 127 -20.70 -24.03 -4.61
CA TRP A 127 -19.58 -24.72 -5.23
C TRP A 127 -18.52 -23.77 -5.83
N VAL A 128 -18.94 -22.59 -6.36
CA VAL A 128 -18.00 -21.56 -6.88
C VAL A 128 -17.11 -21.03 -5.77
N ASP A 129 -17.72 -20.71 -4.65
CA ASP A 129 -17.01 -20.27 -3.44
C ASP A 129 -16.04 -21.35 -2.95
N ASN A 130 -16.52 -22.59 -2.81
CA ASN A 130 -15.70 -23.70 -2.37
C ASN A 130 -14.47 -23.92 -3.28
N LEU A 131 -14.66 -23.90 -4.62
CA LEU A 131 -13.58 -24.10 -5.57
C LEU A 131 -12.54 -22.97 -5.47
N ILE A 132 -12.99 -21.71 -5.48
CA ILE A 132 -12.09 -20.55 -5.39
C ILE A 132 -11.33 -20.57 -4.06
N MET A 133 -12.02 -20.83 -2.94
CA MET A 133 -11.35 -20.85 -1.64
C MET A 133 -10.36 -22.00 -1.50
N ARG A 134 -10.57 -23.15 -2.14
CA ARG A 134 -9.54 -24.21 -2.21
C ARG A 134 -8.26 -23.77 -2.90
N VAL A 135 -8.39 -23.00 -3.99
CA VAL A 135 -7.21 -22.43 -4.66
C VAL A 135 -6.52 -21.39 -3.76
N VAL A 136 -7.30 -20.50 -3.14
CA VAL A 136 -6.76 -19.52 -2.18
C VAL A 136 -6.05 -20.22 -1.02
N ASP A 137 -6.66 -21.26 -0.45
CA ASP A 137 -6.08 -22.03 0.66
C ASP A 137 -4.77 -22.72 0.23
N ALA A 138 -4.74 -23.32 -0.96
CA ALA A 138 -3.52 -23.95 -1.49
C ALA A 138 -2.36 -22.95 -1.66
N ILE A 139 -2.65 -21.74 -2.17
CA ILE A 139 -1.62 -20.69 -2.29
C ILE A 139 -1.14 -20.25 -0.91
N MET A 140 -2.05 -20.08 0.06
CA MET A 140 -1.72 -19.62 1.40
C MET A 140 -1.02 -20.67 2.28
N CYS A 141 -0.93 -21.95 1.85
CA CYS A 141 -0.10 -22.95 2.50
C CYS A 141 1.40 -22.63 2.38
N PHE A 142 1.78 -21.83 1.39
CA PHE A 142 3.17 -21.42 1.21
C PHE A 142 3.41 -20.06 1.84
N PRO A 143 4.54 -19.84 2.56
CA PRO A 143 4.90 -18.51 3.04
C PRO A 143 5.06 -17.55 1.87
N THR A 144 4.29 -16.45 1.89
CA THR A 144 4.18 -15.49 0.79
C THR A 144 5.54 -14.99 0.29
N PHE A 145 6.45 -14.65 1.21
CA PHE A 145 7.78 -14.14 0.86
C PHE A 145 8.59 -15.15 0.04
N PHE A 146 8.55 -16.43 0.38
CA PHE A 146 9.27 -17.46 -0.38
C PHE A 146 8.67 -17.72 -1.76
N LEU A 147 7.35 -17.59 -1.91
CA LEU A 147 6.71 -17.64 -3.23
C LEU A 147 7.18 -16.47 -4.12
N ILE A 148 7.20 -15.25 -3.56
CA ILE A 148 7.67 -14.07 -4.27
C ILE A 148 9.14 -14.25 -4.65
N LEU A 149 9.99 -14.63 -3.70
CA LEU A 149 11.42 -14.84 -3.93
C LEU A 149 11.67 -15.87 -5.04
N THR A 150 10.99 -17.03 -4.99
CA THR A 150 11.13 -18.08 -6.00
C THR A 150 10.69 -17.60 -7.36
N ALA A 151 9.54 -16.92 -7.45
CA ALA A 151 9.03 -16.43 -8.73
C ALA A 151 9.96 -15.37 -9.34
N VAL A 152 10.47 -14.42 -8.54
CA VAL A 152 11.43 -13.41 -9.02
C VAL A 152 12.76 -14.05 -9.41
N ALA A 153 13.24 -15.05 -8.67
CA ALA A 153 14.47 -15.78 -9.02
C ALA A 153 14.36 -16.49 -10.37
N LEU A 154 13.17 -17.00 -10.72
CA LEU A 154 12.92 -17.67 -12.01
C LEU A 154 12.72 -16.67 -13.17
N LEU A 155 12.04 -15.55 -12.93
CA LEU A 155 11.72 -14.56 -13.97
C LEU A 155 12.85 -13.55 -14.21
N GLY A 156 13.81 -13.48 -13.31
CA GLY A 156 14.88 -12.49 -13.28
C GLY A 156 14.50 -11.21 -12.53
N PRO A 157 15.51 -10.54 -11.93
CA PRO A 157 15.33 -9.34 -11.13
C PRO A 157 15.07 -8.13 -12.04
N SER A 158 13.81 -7.72 -12.16
CA SER A 158 13.40 -6.48 -12.82
C SER A 158 12.26 -5.82 -12.03
N ILE A 159 12.15 -4.50 -12.09
CA ILE A 159 11.10 -3.75 -11.39
C ILE A 159 9.70 -4.26 -11.78
N ILE A 160 9.48 -4.56 -13.06
CA ILE A 160 8.17 -5.05 -13.56
C ILE A 160 7.88 -6.43 -12.99
N ASN A 161 8.86 -7.35 -13.02
CA ASN A 161 8.70 -8.70 -12.47
C ASN A 161 8.39 -8.66 -10.98
N ILE A 162 9.09 -7.81 -10.23
CA ILE A 162 8.88 -7.63 -8.78
C ILE A 162 7.46 -7.14 -8.51
N ILE A 163 7.02 -6.08 -9.18
CA ILE A 163 5.67 -5.52 -9.04
C ILE A 163 4.60 -6.57 -9.34
N VAL A 164 4.72 -7.24 -10.49
CA VAL A 164 3.75 -8.23 -10.94
C VAL A 164 3.70 -9.41 -10.00
N VAL A 165 4.85 -9.94 -9.59
CA VAL A 165 4.92 -11.10 -8.69
C VAL A 165 4.35 -10.77 -7.31
N ILE A 166 4.72 -9.62 -6.71
CA ILE A 166 4.14 -9.19 -5.42
C ILE A 166 2.61 -9.09 -5.56
N GLY A 167 2.12 -8.46 -6.61
CA GLY A 167 0.67 -8.31 -6.84
C GLY A 167 -0.05 -9.65 -7.05
N LEU A 168 0.56 -10.56 -7.84
CA LEU A 168 0.01 -11.89 -8.16
C LEU A 168 0.05 -12.89 -6.99
N VAL A 169 0.84 -12.64 -5.97
CA VAL A 169 0.91 -13.52 -4.79
C VAL A 169 0.06 -12.97 -3.64
N SER A 170 -0.02 -11.63 -3.49
CA SER A 170 -0.64 -11.00 -2.32
C SER A 170 -2.17 -10.85 -2.39
N TRP A 171 -2.83 -11.20 -3.49
CA TRP A 171 -4.29 -11.02 -3.67
C TRP A 171 -5.16 -11.91 -2.79
N THR A 172 -4.64 -13.01 -2.27
CA THR A 172 -5.40 -14.05 -1.56
C THR A 172 -6.07 -13.52 -0.28
N GLY A 173 -5.36 -12.69 0.49
CA GLY A 173 -5.90 -12.03 1.68
C GLY A 173 -7.07 -11.10 1.36
N THR A 174 -6.92 -10.29 0.31
CA THR A 174 -7.97 -9.39 -0.19
C THR A 174 -9.19 -10.19 -0.67
N ALA A 175 -8.97 -11.31 -1.38
CA ALA A 175 -10.08 -12.15 -1.86
C ALA A 175 -10.90 -12.71 -0.70
N ARG A 176 -10.26 -13.18 0.38
CA ARG A 176 -10.95 -13.65 1.59
C ARG A 176 -11.76 -12.55 2.27
N LEU A 177 -11.19 -11.37 2.40
CA LEU A 177 -11.87 -10.22 3.00
C LEU A 177 -13.12 -9.85 2.18
N VAL A 178 -12.97 -9.64 0.87
CA VAL A 178 -14.08 -9.24 0.00
C VAL A 178 -15.17 -10.31 -0.06
N ARG A 179 -14.76 -11.59 -0.09
CA ARG A 179 -15.72 -12.70 0.03
C ARG A 179 -16.54 -12.62 1.31
N ALA A 180 -15.90 -12.41 2.46
CA ALA A 180 -16.60 -12.33 3.76
C ALA A 180 -17.60 -11.17 3.77
N GLU A 181 -17.20 -9.99 3.31
CA GLU A 181 -18.06 -8.82 3.17
C GLU A 181 -19.24 -9.11 2.23
N PHE A 182 -19.01 -9.73 1.10
CA PHE A 182 -20.06 -10.05 0.12
C PHE A 182 -21.05 -11.10 0.65
N LEU A 183 -20.59 -12.10 1.40
CA LEU A 183 -21.46 -13.08 2.05
C LEU A 183 -22.43 -12.40 3.04
N THR A 184 -21.93 -11.44 3.82
CA THR A 184 -22.74 -10.67 4.76
C THR A 184 -23.70 -9.72 4.04
N LEU A 185 -23.20 -8.94 3.10
CA LEU A 185 -23.98 -7.92 2.39
C LEU A 185 -25.06 -8.50 1.48
N ARG A 186 -24.86 -9.68 0.89
CA ARG A 186 -25.85 -10.28 0.00
C ARG A 186 -27.14 -10.70 0.72
N GLU A 187 -27.08 -10.92 2.03
CA GLU A 187 -28.24 -11.25 2.87
C GLU A 187 -28.95 -9.99 3.41
N ALA A 188 -28.42 -8.80 3.13
CA ALA A 188 -29.02 -7.55 3.58
C ALA A 188 -30.40 -7.30 2.90
N PRO A 189 -31.39 -6.74 3.63
CA PRO A 189 -32.77 -6.57 3.13
C PRO A 189 -32.83 -5.79 1.81
N TYR A 190 -32.01 -4.76 1.63
CA TYR A 190 -32.00 -3.97 0.39
C TYR A 190 -31.47 -4.75 -0.82
N VAL A 191 -30.56 -5.73 -0.61
CA VAL A 191 -30.08 -6.61 -1.69
C VAL A 191 -31.13 -7.64 -2.04
N GLN A 192 -31.83 -8.20 -1.04
CA GLN A 192 -32.94 -9.12 -1.26
C GLN A 192 -34.07 -8.43 -2.01
N ALA A 193 -34.42 -7.20 -1.65
CA ALA A 193 -35.42 -6.40 -2.37
C ALA A 193 -34.97 -6.14 -3.83
N ALA A 194 -33.72 -5.82 -4.08
CA ALA A 194 -33.19 -5.64 -5.43
C ALA A 194 -33.29 -6.94 -6.27
N ARG A 195 -33.06 -8.11 -5.66
CA ARG A 195 -33.27 -9.42 -6.31
C ARG A 195 -34.74 -9.69 -6.61
N ALA A 196 -35.66 -9.43 -5.66
CA ALA A 196 -37.08 -9.59 -5.85
C ALA A 196 -37.62 -8.72 -6.98
N LEU A 197 -37.04 -7.53 -7.19
CA LEU A 197 -37.34 -6.64 -8.32
C LEU A 197 -36.68 -7.06 -9.63
N GLY A 198 -36.04 -8.24 -9.70
CA GLY A 198 -35.48 -8.81 -10.92
C GLY A 198 -34.16 -8.15 -11.36
N GLN A 199 -33.43 -7.45 -10.48
CA GLN A 199 -32.13 -6.87 -10.86
C GLN A 199 -31.10 -7.97 -11.18
N ARG A 200 -30.36 -7.78 -12.29
CA ARG A 200 -29.31 -8.71 -12.74
C ARG A 200 -28.11 -8.70 -11.77
N GLY A 201 -27.45 -9.86 -11.62
CA GLY A 201 -26.32 -10.07 -10.72
C GLY A 201 -25.20 -9.01 -10.83
N PRO A 202 -24.68 -8.69 -12.02
CA PRO A 202 -23.65 -7.64 -12.16
C PRO A 202 -24.12 -6.28 -11.60
N LYS A 203 -25.38 -5.90 -11.84
CA LYS A 203 -25.91 -4.65 -11.30
C LYS A 203 -25.98 -4.66 -9.77
N ILE A 204 -26.31 -5.80 -9.17
CA ILE A 204 -26.29 -5.97 -7.70
C ILE A 204 -24.85 -5.83 -7.17
N ILE A 205 -23.89 -6.49 -7.80
CA ILE A 205 -22.47 -6.42 -7.40
C ILE A 205 -21.98 -4.98 -7.43
N PHE A 206 -22.05 -4.31 -8.58
CA PHE A 206 -21.44 -3.00 -8.76
C PHE A 206 -22.21 -1.85 -8.11
N ARG A 207 -23.53 -1.95 -7.95
CA ARG A 207 -24.36 -0.86 -7.43
C ARG A 207 -24.69 -1.01 -5.93
N HIS A 208 -24.70 -2.22 -5.42
CA HIS A 208 -25.13 -2.48 -4.05
C HIS A 208 -24.04 -3.10 -3.17
N LEU A 209 -23.32 -4.13 -3.64
CA LEU A 209 -22.34 -4.83 -2.81
C LEU A 209 -21.00 -4.10 -2.75
N LEU A 210 -20.40 -3.86 -3.91
CA LEU A 210 -19.05 -3.26 -3.98
C LEU A 210 -18.95 -1.87 -3.32
N PRO A 211 -19.89 -0.92 -3.49
CA PRO A 211 -19.84 0.36 -2.81
C PRO A 211 -19.96 0.25 -1.28
N ASN A 212 -20.68 -0.77 -0.78
CA ASN A 212 -20.79 -1.00 0.66
C ASN A 212 -19.58 -1.75 1.23
N ALA A 213 -18.87 -2.55 0.44
CA ALA A 213 -17.60 -3.19 0.79
C ALA A 213 -16.39 -2.27 0.57
N ALA A 214 -16.56 -1.08 -0.02
CA ALA A 214 -15.45 -0.20 -0.37
C ALA A 214 -14.59 0.24 0.83
N ALA A 215 -15.20 0.41 1.99
CA ALA A 215 -14.50 0.88 3.17
C ALA A 215 -13.42 -0.13 3.67
N PRO A 216 -13.74 -1.41 3.94
CA PRO A 216 -12.71 -2.40 4.28
C PRO A 216 -11.71 -2.64 3.15
N ILE A 217 -12.13 -2.57 1.88
CA ILE A 217 -11.22 -2.66 0.72
C ILE A 217 -10.20 -1.51 0.75
N LEU A 218 -10.63 -0.28 1.02
CA LEU A 218 -9.75 0.88 1.10
C LEU A 218 -8.74 0.75 2.26
N VAL A 219 -9.17 0.25 3.42
CA VAL A 219 -8.27 -0.04 4.55
C VAL A 219 -7.20 -1.05 4.13
N THR A 220 -7.60 -2.14 3.47
CA THR A 220 -6.67 -3.17 2.96
C THR A 220 -5.70 -2.58 1.92
N ALA A 221 -6.16 -1.66 1.07
CA ALA A 221 -5.31 -0.96 0.11
C ALA A 221 -4.20 -0.17 0.82
N VAL A 222 -4.56 0.61 1.83
CA VAL A 222 -3.59 1.44 2.58
C VAL A 222 -2.59 0.59 3.33
N LEU A 223 -3.04 -0.50 3.98
CA LEU A 223 -2.17 -1.41 4.75
C LEU A 223 -1.30 -2.29 3.85
N GLY A 224 -1.71 -2.57 2.62
CA GLY A 224 -0.93 -3.36 1.66
C GLY A 224 0.32 -2.64 1.13
N VAL A 225 0.31 -1.30 1.07
CA VAL A 225 1.46 -0.54 0.54
C VAL A 225 2.75 -0.78 1.33
N PRO A 226 2.78 -0.64 2.68
CA PRO A 226 3.99 -0.94 3.44
C PRO A 226 4.41 -2.41 3.34
N GLU A 227 3.48 -3.35 3.24
CA GLU A 227 3.80 -4.77 3.05
C GLU A 227 4.54 -5.00 1.72
N ALA A 228 4.11 -4.36 0.63
CA ALA A 228 4.75 -4.45 -0.66
C ALA A 228 6.14 -3.78 -0.67
N ILE A 229 6.29 -2.61 -0.01
CA ILE A 229 7.59 -1.93 0.15
C ILE A 229 8.57 -2.82 0.93
N LEU A 230 8.12 -3.43 2.03
CA LEU A 230 8.96 -4.33 2.83
C LEU A 230 9.33 -5.61 2.07
N ALA A 231 8.41 -6.15 1.26
CA ALA A 231 8.70 -7.30 0.41
C ALA A 231 9.75 -6.96 -0.66
N GLU A 232 9.65 -5.79 -1.32
CA GLU A 232 10.67 -5.30 -2.28
C GLU A 232 12.02 -5.10 -1.58
N ALA A 233 12.04 -4.44 -0.42
CA ALA A 233 13.27 -4.21 0.33
C ALA A 233 13.94 -5.52 0.76
N GLY A 234 13.15 -6.52 1.19
CA GLY A 234 13.64 -7.85 1.50
C GLY A 234 14.23 -8.59 0.29
N LEU A 235 13.58 -8.50 -0.87
CA LEU A 235 14.10 -9.05 -2.13
C LEU A 235 15.40 -8.35 -2.54
N SER A 236 15.44 -7.02 -2.45
CA SER A 236 16.64 -6.22 -2.74
C SER A 236 17.79 -6.58 -1.83
N PHE A 237 17.55 -6.76 -0.52
CA PHE A 237 18.55 -7.18 0.45
C PHE A 237 19.15 -8.56 0.14
N LEU A 238 18.34 -9.46 -0.43
CA LEU A 238 18.80 -10.78 -0.88
C LEU A 238 19.41 -10.78 -2.29
N GLY A 239 19.47 -9.63 -2.97
CA GLY A 239 20.03 -9.49 -4.32
C GLY A 239 19.05 -9.74 -5.46
N PHE A 240 17.77 -10.01 -5.16
CA PHE A 240 16.70 -10.22 -6.15
C PHE A 240 15.83 -8.99 -6.38
N GLY A 241 16.23 -7.83 -5.86
CA GLY A 241 15.51 -6.58 -6.01
C GLY A 241 15.76 -5.86 -7.32
N VAL A 242 15.40 -4.57 -7.33
CA VAL A 242 15.66 -3.67 -8.46
C VAL A 242 17.16 -3.51 -8.65
N GLN A 243 17.61 -3.75 -9.89
CA GLN A 243 19.03 -3.72 -10.22
C GLN A 243 19.53 -2.30 -10.49
N PRO A 244 20.82 -2.02 -10.22
CA PRO A 244 21.46 -0.77 -10.62
C PRO A 244 21.26 -0.50 -12.14
N PRO A 245 21.24 0.80 -12.55
CA PRO A 245 21.58 1.99 -11.75
C PRO A 245 20.46 2.47 -10.82
N GLN A 246 19.21 2.05 -11.04
CA GLN A 246 18.03 2.54 -10.32
C GLN A 246 18.18 2.35 -8.80
N ALA A 247 17.95 3.43 -8.05
CA ALA A 247 17.96 3.39 -6.60
C ALA A 247 16.58 2.98 -6.05
N THR A 248 16.57 2.10 -5.04
CA THR A 248 15.44 1.86 -4.13
C THR A 248 15.95 1.91 -2.70
N TRP A 249 15.06 2.11 -1.74
CA TRP A 249 15.48 2.05 -0.34
C TRP A 249 16.07 0.68 0.02
N GLY A 250 15.53 -0.39 -0.57
CA GLY A 250 16.00 -1.75 -0.36
C GLY A 250 17.41 -2.00 -0.90
N ASN A 251 17.71 -1.56 -2.14
CA ASN A 251 19.02 -1.80 -2.71
C ASN A 251 20.13 -0.92 -2.08
N ILE A 252 19.79 0.28 -1.58
CA ILE A 252 20.76 1.09 -0.81
C ILE A 252 21.16 0.35 0.47
N ILE A 253 20.20 -0.30 1.18
CA ILE A 253 20.50 -1.14 2.34
C ILE A 253 21.36 -2.35 1.93
N ALA A 254 21.03 -2.98 0.80
CA ALA A 254 21.79 -4.12 0.29
C ALA A 254 23.23 -3.78 -0.03
N ASP A 255 23.46 -2.61 -0.65
CA ASP A 255 24.82 -2.07 -0.92
C ASP A 255 25.57 -1.79 0.39
N GLY A 256 24.88 -1.31 1.42
CA GLY A 256 25.44 -0.96 2.73
C GLY A 256 25.78 -2.15 3.63
N LYS A 257 25.19 -3.34 3.43
CA LYS A 257 25.31 -4.48 4.35
C LYS A 257 26.77 -4.92 4.61
N THR A 258 27.60 -4.84 3.57
CA THR A 258 29.03 -5.23 3.64
C THR A 258 29.86 -4.20 4.40
N TYR A 259 29.39 -2.95 4.49
CA TYR A 259 30.08 -1.80 5.05
C TYR A 259 29.46 -1.29 6.35
N ILE A 260 28.67 -2.12 7.05
CA ILE A 260 27.89 -1.70 8.23
C ILE A 260 28.73 -1.07 9.34
N LEU A 261 29.97 -1.53 9.52
CA LEU A 261 30.89 -1.01 10.55
C LEU A 261 31.56 0.30 10.13
N ASP A 262 31.75 0.50 8.82
CA ASP A 262 32.46 1.65 8.28
C ASP A 262 31.52 2.75 7.76
N ALA A 263 30.36 2.36 7.24
CA ALA A 263 29.39 3.23 6.58
C ALA A 263 27.94 2.96 7.05
N TRP A 264 27.71 3.11 8.35
CA TRP A 264 26.41 2.87 9.02
C TRP A 264 25.25 3.68 8.40
N TRP A 265 25.53 4.84 7.80
CA TRP A 265 24.52 5.71 7.17
C TRP A 265 23.83 5.06 5.98
N LEU A 266 24.48 4.11 5.28
CA LEU A 266 23.90 3.35 4.16
C LEU A 266 22.77 2.42 4.58
N ILE A 267 22.68 2.06 5.85
CA ILE A 267 21.60 1.24 6.40
C ILE A 267 20.62 2.11 7.19
N LEU A 268 21.13 3.05 8.00
CA LEU A 268 20.29 3.84 8.89
C LEU A 268 19.31 4.72 8.12
N PHE A 269 19.75 5.50 7.14
CA PHE A 269 18.89 6.46 6.46
C PHE A 269 17.81 5.80 5.60
N PRO A 270 18.10 4.81 4.74
CA PRO A 270 17.04 4.11 4.01
C PRO A 270 16.16 3.25 4.93
N GLY A 271 16.71 2.68 6.00
CA GLY A 271 15.93 1.99 7.03
C GLY A 271 14.94 2.91 7.72
N LEU A 272 15.35 4.14 8.08
CA LEU A 272 14.46 5.16 8.63
C LEU A 272 13.39 5.60 7.59
N ALA A 273 13.75 5.74 6.32
CA ALA A 273 12.79 6.08 5.27
C ALA A 273 11.70 5.00 5.14
N ILE A 274 12.08 3.71 5.11
CA ILE A 274 11.13 2.59 5.11
C ILE A 274 10.27 2.60 6.38
N LEU A 275 10.88 2.79 7.55
CA LEU A 275 10.16 2.84 8.83
C LEU A 275 9.12 3.96 8.85
N VAL A 276 9.52 5.18 8.46
CA VAL A 276 8.62 6.35 8.40
C VAL A 276 7.49 6.10 7.41
N ALA A 277 7.78 5.58 6.24
CA ALA A 277 6.75 5.24 5.25
C ALA A 277 5.80 4.17 5.81
N ALA A 278 6.32 3.03 6.27
CA ALA A 278 5.51 1.94 6.80
C ALA A 278 4.62 2.39 7.96
N LEU A 279 5.18 3.11 8.93
CA LEU A 279 4.45 3.62 10.09
C LEU A 279 3.35 4.60 9.68
N SER A 280 3.62 5.48 8.72
CA SER A 280 2.64 6.46 8.23
C SER A 280 1.45 5.78 7.54
N PHE A 281 1.70 4.80 6.69
CA PHE A 281 0.63 4.02 6.07
C PHE A 281 -0.15 3.20 7.10
N TYR A 282 0.54 2.56 8.05
CA TYR A 282 -0.09 1.77 9.10
C TYR A 282 -1.02 2.61 9.98
N LEU A 283 -0.53 3.76 10.49
CA LEU A 283 -1.33 4.66 11.33
C LEU A 283 -2.51 5.28 10.55
N THR A 284 -2.32 5.58 9.27
CA THR A 284 -3.40 6.06 8.40
C THR A 284 -4.46 4.97 8.20
N GLY A 285 -4.04 3.74 7.90
CA GLY A 285 -4.93 2.59 7.70
C GLY A 285 -5.71 2.24 8.96
N ASP A 286 -5.06 2.24 10.13
CA ASP A 286 -5.70 1.98 11.42
C ASP A 286 -6.73 3.06 11.79
N ALA A 287 -6.38 4.34 11.62
CA ALA A 287 -7.33 5.44 11.83
C ALA A 287 -8.54 5.36 10.89
N LEU A 288 -8.32 4.94 9.63
CA LEU A 288 -9.39 4.73 8.66
C LEU A 288 -10.28 3.54 9.06
N ARG A 289 -9.68 2.45 9.51
CA ARG A 289 -10.37 1.27 10.04
C ARG A 289 -11.26 1.63 11.22
N GLN A 290 -10.74 2.33 12.24
CA GLN A 290 -11.49 2.79 13.40
C GLN A 290 -12.66 3.71 13.01
N ALA A 291 -12.47 4.58 12.00
CA ALA A 291 -13.52 5.47 11.52
C ALA A 291 -14.71 4.71 10.89
N VAL A 292 -14.45 3.53 10.32
CA VAL A 292 -15.43 2.69 9.61
C VAL A 292 -16.09 1.66 10.55
N GLU A 293 -15.34 0.97 11.42
CA GLU A 293 -15.81 -0.15 12.26
C GLU A 293 -16.89 0.25 13.28
N THR A 294 -16.83 1.43 13.86
CA THR A 294 -17.86 1.92 14.80
C THR A 294 -19.28 2.02 14.19
N ARG A 295 -19.45 1.60 12.94
CA ARG A 295 -20.76 1.45 12.28
C ARG A 295 -21.48 0.15 12.71
N SER A 296 -20.73 -0.90 13.08
CA SER A 296 -21.29 -2.25 13.35
C SER A 296 -21.93 -2.40 14.73
N GLU A 297 -21.53 -1.60 15.73
CA GLU A 297 -21.99 -1.78 17.11
C GLU A 297 -23.33 -1.08 17.46
N ARG A 298 -23.97 -0.41 16.52
CA ARG A 298 -25.22 0.35 16.73
C ARG A 298 -26.40 -0.06 15.81
N GLN A 299 -26.32 -1.23 15.21
CA GLN A 299 -27.46 -1.89 14.54
C GLN A 299 -27.84 -3.16 15.29
#